data_8f83dd2f3bd30fd76b18f6eaf5571eb2
#
_entry.id   8f83dd2f3bd30fd76b18f6eaf5571eb2
#
_cell.length_a   1.000
_cell.length_b   1.000
_cell.length_c   1.000
_cell.angle_alpha   90.00
_cell.angle_beta   90.00
_cell.angle_gamma   90.00
#
_symmetry.space_group_name_H-M   'P 1'
#
loop_
_entity.id
_entity.type
_entity.pdbx_description
1 polymer ?
#
loop_
_entity_poly.entity_id
_entity_poly.type
_entity_poly.pdbx_seq_one_letter_code
_entity_poly.pdbx_strand_id
1 'polypeptide(L)' 'MRGRKIYAGAKLRDLRQRLSLTQKSFASKLGVSLPYLNQMEN' A
#
# COMPACT_ATOMS: atom_id res chain seq x y z
N MET A 1 2.98 -8.81 18.33
CA MET A 1 2.74 -8.35 18.21
C MET A 1 2.54 -7.07 17.85
N ARG A 2 2.95 -6.22 18.26
CA ARG A 2 2.75 -4.97 18.08
C ARG A 2 3.22 -4.44 16.82
N GLY A 3 4.25 -4.65 16.31
CA GLY A 3 4.77 -4.09 15.09
C GLY A 3 3.98 -4.44 13.85
N ARG A 4 2.89 -5.16 14.00
CA ARG A 4 2.19 -5.54 12.87
C ARG A 4 1.68 -4.47 12.02
N LYS A 5 1.22 -3.38 12.55
CA LYS A 5 0.74 -2.30 11.77
C LYS A 5 1.77 -1.72 10.87
N ILE A 6 2.95 -1.61 11.36
CA ILE A 6 4.05 -1.06 10.58
C ILE A 6 4.37 -1.99 9.46
N TYR A 7 4.38 -3.28 9.76
CA TYR A 7 4.67 -4.23 8.72
C TYR A 7 3.62 -4.25 7.62
N ALA A 8 2.37 -3.98 7.98
CA ALA A 8 1.31 -3.98 6.99
C ALA A 8 1.56 -2.93 5.93
N GLY A 9 1.97 -1.73 6.33
CA GLY A 9 2.26 -0.68 5.38
C GLY A 9 3.44 -1.01 4.51
N ALA A 10 4.48 -1.54 5.11
CA ALA A 10 5.68 -1.91 4.37
C ALA A 10 5.38 -3.04 3.37
N LYS A 11 4.56 -3.98 3.79
CA LYS A 11 4.23 -5.08 2.91
C LYS A 11 3.38 -4.64 1.73
N LEU A 12 2.48 -3.71 1.95
CA LEU A 12 1.68 -3.17 0.87
C LEU A 12 2.55 -2.49 -0.16
N ARG A 13 3.50 -1.69 0.31
CA ARG A 13 4.40 -1.00 -0.59
C ARG A 13 5.27 -2.00 -1.35
N ASP A 14 5.77 -3.00 -0.66
CA ASP A 14 6.61 -4.00 -1.27
C ASP A 14 5.83 -4.76 -2.36
N LEU A 15 4.61 -5.13 -2.06
CA LEU A 15 3.78 -5.82 -3.04
C LEU A 15 3.55 -4.95 -4.26
N ARG A 16 3.26 -3.67 -4.03
CA ARG A 16 3.03 -2.74 -5.13
C ARG A 16 4.27 -2.66 -6.02
N GLN A 17 5.43 -2.57 -5.39
CA GLN A 17 6.67 -2.47 -6.14
C GLN A 17 6.98 -3.75 -6.91
N ARG A 18 6.67 -4.89 -6.33
CA ARG A 18 6.87 -6.15 -7.00
C ARG A 18 6.01 -6.26 -8.23
N LEU A 19 4.82 -5.67 -8.19
CA LEU A 19 3.92 -5.69 -9.33
C LEU A 19 4.23 -4.55 -10.30
N SER A 20 5.22 -3.74 -10.00
CA SER A 20 5.62 -2.59 -10.82
C SER A 20 4.46 -1.62 -11.03
N LEU A 21 3.69 -1.40 -9.99
CA LEU A 21 2.54 -0.51 -10.05
C LEU A 21 2.86 0.82 -9.39
N THR A 22 2.24 1.88 -9.90
CA THR A 22 2.30 3.16 -9.21
C THR A 22 1.27 3.11 -8.10
N GLN A 23 1.36 4.06 -7.16
CA GLN A 23 0.35 4.14 -6.11
C GLN A 23 -1.03 4.35 -6.71
N LYS A 24 -1.12 5.17 -7.74
CA LYS A 24 -2.39 5.45 -8.37
C LYS A 24 -3.01 4.19 -8.97
N SER A 25 -2.22 3.42 -9.68
CA SER A 25 -2.71 2.19 -10.28
C SER A 25 -3.11 1.19 -9.22
N PHE A 26 -2.32 1.09 -8.17
CA PHE A 26 -2.59 0.16 -7.10
C PHE A 26 -3.87 0.53 -6.36
N ALA A 27 -4.04 1.82 -6.08
CA ALA A 27 -5.25 2.30 -5.42
C ALA A 27 -6.48 1.96 -6.25
N SER A 28 -6.38 2.15 -7.56
CA SER A 28 -7.47 1.83 -8.45
C SER A 28 -7.82 0.34 -8.39
N LYS A 29 -6.81 -0.50 -8.38
CA LYS A 29 -7.04 -1.94 -8.33
C LYS A 29 -7.67 -2.36 -7.02
N LEU A 30 -7.31 -1.71 -5.94
CA LEU A 30 -7.85 -2.02 -4.63
C LEU A 30 -9.23 -1.39 -4.39
N GLY A 31 -9.59 -0.43 -5.22
CA GLY A 31 -10.86 0.26 -5.04
C GLY A 31 -10.83 1.28 -3.93
N VAL A 32 -9.68 1.88 -3.67
CA VAL A 32 -9.55 2.90 -2.64
C VAL A 32 -8.99 4.16 -3.25
N SER A 33 -9.09 5.28 -2.52
CA SER A 33 -8.55 6.54 -3.02
C SER A 33 -7.04 6.56 -2.86
N LEU A 34 -6.38 7.37 -3.66
CA LEU A 34 -4.94 7.51 -3.58
C LEU A 34 -4.47 8.01 -2.22
N PRO A 35 -5.09 9.05 -1.63
CA PRO A 35 -4.68 9.50 -0.30
C PRO A 35 -4.83 8.40 0.74
N TYR A 36 -5.87 7.59 0.62
CA TYR A 36 -6.09 6.50 1.57
C TYR A 36 -4.96 5.48 1.46
N LEU A 37 -4.61 5.09 0.24
CA LEU A 37 -3.53 4.15 0.03
C LEU A 37 -2.22 4.72 0.55
N ASN A 38 -1.98 6.00 0.31
CA ASN A 38 -0.77 6.64 0.78
C ASN A 38 -0.67 6.54 2.29
N GLN A 39 -1.78 6.73 2.99
CA GLN A 39 -1.79 6.60 4.44
C GLN A 39 -1.51 5.17 4.87
N MET A 40 -2.05 4.22 4.14
CA MET A 40 -1.82 2.82 4.49
C MET A 40 -0.38 2.40 4.31
N GLU A 41 0.31 2.98 3.33
CA GLU A 41 1.70 2.64 3.06
C GLU A 41 2.67 3.36 3.98
N ASN A 42 2.21 4.34 4.71
CA ASN A 42 3.08 5.01 5.67
C ASN A 42 3.04 4.28 7.03
#